data_b011fccd115e2801c3c040298bf2f3ae
#
_entry.id   b011fccd115e2801c3c040298bf2f3ae
#
_cell.length_a   1.000
_cell.length_b   1.000
_cell.length_c   1.000
_cell.angle_alpha   90.00
_cell.angle_beta   90.00
_cell.angle_gamma   90.00
#
_symmetry.space_group_name_H-M   'P 1'
#
loop_
_entity.id
_entity.type
_entity.pdbx_description
1 polymer ?
#
loop_
_entity_poly.entity_id
_entity_poly.type
_entity_poly.pdbx_seq_one_letter_code
_entity_poly.pdbx_strand_id
1 'polypeptide(L)'
;MNIEELEIGVNIETNKVEFKRILKEGVNEKTGERYEFNRLKEIAAFANSSGGIIYIGVDDETHEIKPFNHTLADKIILMIHRNIKNHLEPPIKYENSEIPIKEKDSLTSYVLKLKIFEAKYKPISLRFHGMGFIFIRHFRETSIASGEEIRELVLNSENISFDEEVTSEDFNEKEFSKLFDYYEKVNGKNLLLKS
;
A
#
# COMPACT_ATOMS: atom_id res chain seq x y z
N MET A 1 -13.21 -26.84 -6.55
CA MET A 1 -13.88 -25.52 -6.58
C MET A 1 -12.80 -24.51 -6.95
N ASN A 2 -13.05 -23.71 -7.96
CA ASN A 2 -12.14 -22.67 -8.44
C ASN A 2 -12.63 -21.30 -7.93
N ILE A 3 -11.77 -20.29 -7.86
CA ILE A 3 -12.15 -18.93 -7.41
C ILE A 3 -13.23 -18.30 -8.30
N GLU A 4 -13.28 -18.66 -9.58
CA GLU A 4 -14.32 -18.27 -10.51
C GLU A 4 -15.73 -18.68 -10.07
N GLU A 5 -15.85 -19.82 -9.38
CA GLU A 5 -17.11 -20.34 -8.84
C GLU A 5 -17.55 -19.59 -7.58
N LEU A 6 -16.64 -18.84 -6.95
CA LEU A 6 -16.90 -18.07 -5.74
C LEU A 6 -17.22 -16.61 -6.04
N GLU A 7 -16.50 -16.01 -6.97
CA GLU A 7 -16.68 -14.63 -7.37
C GLU A 7 -16.68 -14.52 -8.89
N ILE A 8 -17.78 -14.10 -9.47
CA ILE A 8 -17.95 -13.95 -10.94
C ILE A 8 -16.93 -12.93 -11.47
N GLY A 9 -16.12 -13.36 -12.43
CA GLY A 9 -15.14 -12.51 -13.12
C GLY A 9 -13.73 -12.49 -12.53
N VAL A 10 -13.45 -13.27 -11.46
CA VAL A 10 -12.11 -13.38 -10.88
C VAL A 10 -11.48 -14.70 -11.29
N ASN A 11 -10.96 -14.79 -12.51
CA ASN A 11 -10.36 -16.00 -13.02
C ASN A 11 -8.87 -15.90 -13.40
N ILE A 12 -8.33 -14.70 -13.37
CA ILE A 12 -6.95 -14.45 -13.81
C ILE A 12 -6.33 -13.37 -12.93
N GLU A 13 -5.07 -13.53 -12.56
CA GLU A 13 -4.27 -12.45 -12.02
C GLU A 13 -4.18 -11.30 -13.03
N THR A 14 -4.45 -10.11 -12.55
CA THR A 14 -4.45 -8.88 -13.35
C THR A 14 -3.59 -7.83 -12.66
N ASN A 15 -3.54 -6.63 -13.24
CA ASN A 15 -2.95 -5.47 -12.55
C ASN A 15 -3.67 -5.12 -11.23
N LYS A 16 -4.87 -5.66 -10.98
CA LYS A 16 -5.70 -5.42 -9.79
C LYS A 16 -5.98 -6.63 -8.93
N VAL A 17 -5.54 -7.81 -9.33
CA VAL A 17 -5.80 -9.07 -8.61
C VAL A 17 -4.51 -9.87 -8.45
N GLU A 18 -4.29 -10.38 -7.25
CA GLU A 18 -3.16 -11.22 -6.88
C GLU A 18 -3.66 -12.43 -6.09
N PHE A 19 -3.11 -13.62 -6.34
CA PHE A 19 -3.39 -14.83 -5.59
C PHE A 19 -2.23 -15.22 -4.71
N LYS A 20 -2.51 -15.71 -3.51
CA LYS A 20 -1.51 -16.20 -2.57
C LYS A 20 -2.03 -17.45 -1.86
N ARG A 21 -1.31 -18.55 -1.99
CA ARG A 21 -1.71 -19.84 -1.38
C ARG A 21 -1.73 -19.77 0.14
N ILE A 22 -0.64 -19.35 0.74
CA ILE A 22 -0.49 -19.19 2.20
C ILE A 22 0.47 -18.04 2.48
N LEU A 23 0.20 -17.30 3.52
CA LEU A 23 1.14 -16.32 4.07
C LEU A 23 2.08 -17.04 5.04
N LYS A 24 3.22 -17.53 4.55
CA LYS A 24 4.26 -18.12 5.39
C LYS A 24 4.97 -17.03 6.20
N GLU A 25 5.39 -17.37 7.42
CA GLU A 25 6.34 -16.58 8.19
C GLU A 25 7.77 -17.11 7.97
N GLY A 26 8.76 -16.25 8.19
CA GLY A 26 10.17 -16.64 8.09
C GLY A 26 10.83 -16.23 6.78
N VAL A 27 11.86 -16.95 6.41
CA VAL A 27 12.72 -16.68 5.26
C VAL A 27 12.50 -17.77 4.20
N ASN A 28 12.42 -17.35 2.94
CA ASN A 28 12.41 -18.26 1.81
C ASN A 28 13.82 -18.87 1.67
N GLU A 29 13.96 -20.16 1.87
CA GLU A 29 15.24 -20.86 1.82
C GLU A 29 15.94 -20.77 0.46
N LYS A 30 15.17 -20.59 -0.63
CA LYS A 30 15.72 -20.51 -1.99
C LYS A 30 16.21 -19.09 -2.34
N THR A 31 15.51 -18.05 -1.90
CA THR A 31 15.82 -16.66 -2.28
C THR A 31 16.48 -15.87 -1.17
N GLY A 32 16.46 -16.34 0.07
CA GLY A 32 16.94 -15.60 1.23
C GLY A 32 16.05 -14.44 1.65
N GLU A 33 14.95 -14.20 0.96
CA GLU A 33 14.04 -13.10 1.26
C GLU A 33 13.03 -13.49 2.34
N ARG A 34 12.65 -12.52 3.18
CA ARG A 34 11.58 -12.73 4.16
C ARG A 34 10.22 -12.73 3.47
N TYR A 35 9.40 -13.73 3.77
CA TYR A 35 8.02 -13.82 3.25
C TYR A 35 7.17 -12.59 3.61
N GLU A 36 7.43 -11.98 4.75
CA GLU A 36 6.82 -10.73 5.19
C GLU A 36 7.07 -9.57 4.22
N PHE A 37 8.33 -9.41 3.80
CA PHE A 37 8.74 -8.38 2.84
C PHE A 37 8.01 -8.55 1.50
N ASN A 38 7.98 -9.78 0.97
CA ASN A 38 7.32 -10.08 -0.29
C ASN A 38 5.82 -9.81 -0.30
N ARG A 39 5.15 -9.99 0.85
CA ARG A 39 3.74 -9.65 0.99
C ARG A 39 3.50 -8.15 1.03
N LEU A 40 4.29 -7.46 1.82
CA LEU A 40 4.17 -6.03 2.01
C LEU A 40 4.50 -5.24 0.74
N LYS A 41 5.43 -5.74 -0.09
CA LYS A 41 5.72 -5.11 -1.38
C LYS A 41 4.51 -5.10 -2.30
N GLU A 42 3.74 -6.20 -2.37
CA GLU A 42 2.51 -6.26 -3.18
C GLU A 42 1.46 -5.28 -2.65
N ILE A 43 1.27 -5.23 -1.33
CA ILE A 43 0.33 -4.31 -0.69
C ILE A 43 0.72 -2.85 -0.94
N ALA A 44 2.01 -2.52 -0.79
CA ALA A 44 2.53 -1.17 -1.07
C ALA A 44 2.37 -0.79 -2.54
N ALA A 45 2.65 -1.73 -3.45
CA ALA A 45 2.52 -1.51 -4.88
C ALA A 45 1.06 -1.27 -5.30
N PHE A 46 0.11 -2.03 -4.75
CA PHE A 46 -1.32 -1.76 -4.98
C PHE A 46 -1.74 -0.38 -4.46
N ALA A 47 -1.27 0.00 -3.27
CA ALA A 47 -1.59 1.31 -2.70
C ALA A 47 -0.99 2.47 -3.52
N ASN A 48 0.22 2.31 -4.06
CA ASN A 48 0.86 3.28 -4.94
C ASN A 48 0.24 3.36 -6.35
N SER A 49 -0.43 2.27 -6.78
CA SER A 49 -1.10 2.21 -8.08
C SER A 49 -2.60 2.51 -7.94
N SER A 50 -3.45 1.81 -8.63
CA SER A 50 -4.92 2.01 -8.64
C SER A 50 -5.69 1.13 -7.64
N GLY A 51 -5.02 0.70 -6.55
CA GLY A 51 -5.56 -0.28 -5.63
C GLY A 51 -5.62 -1.69 -6.22
N GLY A 52 -6.12 -2.64 -5.44
CA GLY A 52 -6.25 -4.02 -5.89
C GLY A 52 -6.79 -4.96 -4.82
N ILE A 53 -6.84 -6.24 -5.16
CA ILE A 53 -7.35 -7.30 -4.30
C ILE A 53 -6.32 -8.43 -4.24
N ILE A 54 -6.04 -8.90 -3.03
CA ILE A 54 -5.23 -10.09 -2.79
C ILE A 54 -6.15 -11.17 -2.22
N TYR A 55 -6.25 -12.32 -2.89
CA TYR A 55 -6.92 -13.49 -2.37
C TYR A 55 -5.90 -14.41 -1.72
N ILE A 56 -6.11 -14.74 -0.44
CA ILE A 56 -5.25 -15.59 0.35
C ILE A 56 -5.98 -16.90 0.61
N GLY A 57 -5.33 -18.01 0.30
CA GLY A 57 -5.95 -19.33 0.25
C GLY A 57 -6.33 -19.74 -1.17
N VAL A 58 -5.69 -19.13 -2.17
CA VAL A 58 -5.76 -19.51 -3.58
C VAL A 58 -4.35 -19.75 -4.08
N ASP A 59 -4.14 -20.84 -4.76
CA ASP A 59 -2.85 -21.18 -5.35
C ASP A 59 -2.58 -20.27 -6.55
N ASP A 60 -1.40 -19.68 -6.60
CA ASP A 60 -1.01 -18.66 -7.60
C ASP A 60 -0.75 -19.26 -9.00
N GLU A 61 -0.44 -20.56 -9.09
CA GLU A 61 -0.20 -21.25 -10.38
C GLU A 61 -1.46 -21.95 -10.92
N THR A 62 -2.16 -22.67 -10.04
CA THR A 62 -3.30 -23.51 -10.44
C THR A 62 -4.65 -22.84 -10.23
N HIS A 63 -4.69 -21.74 -9.48
CA HIS A 63 -5.89 -21.04 -9.02
C HIS A 63 -6.83 -21.91 -8.18
N GLU A 64 -6.34 -23.05 -7.70
CA GLU A 64 -7.09 -23.92 -6.80
C GLU A 64 -7.26 -23.27 -5.43
N ILE A 65 -8.47 -23.42 -4.89
CA ILE A 65 -8.78 -22.97 -3.54
C ILE A 65 -8.14 -23.89 -2.52
N LYS A 66 -7.37 -23.32 -1.62
CA LYS A 66 -6.73 -23.96 -0.46
C LYS A 66 -7.15 -23.20 0.80
N PRO A 67 -8.37 -23.42 1.28
CA PRO A 67 -8.98 -22.62 2.33
C PRO A 67 -8.37 -22.92 3.69
N PHE A 68 -8.64 -22.05 4.66
CA PHE A 68 -8.20 -22.16 6.05
C PHE A 68 -9.37 -22.36 6.99
N ASN A 69 -9.12 -22.96 8.15
CA ASN A 69 -10.07 -22.87 9.25
C ASN A 69 -10.12 -21.44 9.83
N HIS A 70 -11.18 -21.14 10.56
CA HIS A 70 -11.41 -19.81 11.15
C HIS A 70 -10.24 -19.32 12.01
N THR A 71 -9.71 -20.18 12.88
CA THR A 71 -8.59 -19.84 13.78
C THR A 71 -7.34 -19.40 13.01
N LEU A 72 -7.05 -20.02 11.88
CA LEU A 72 -5.92 -19.66 11.05
C LEU A 72 -6.21 -18.38 10.26
N ALA A 73 -7.44 -18.20 9.77
CA ALA A 73 -7.88 -16.98 9.10
C ALA A 73 -7.68 -15.76 9.99
N ASP A 74 -8.15 -15.80 11.24
CA ASP A 74 -7.96 -14.74 12.23
C ASP A 74 -6.48 -14.41 12.47
N LYS A 75 -5.64 -15.43 12.64
CA LYS A 75 -4.20 -15.21 12.81
C LYS A 75 -3.56 -14.52 11.63
N ILE A 76 -3.95 -14.89 10.42
CA ILE A 76 -3.46 -14.27 9.18
C ILE A 76 -3.89 -12.81 9.11
N ILE A 77 -5.15 -12.49 9.41
CA ILE A 77 -5.66 -11.12 9.42
C ILE A 77 -4.89 -10.25 10.41
N LEU A 78 -4.72 -10.73 11.65
CA LEU A 78 -3.97 -10.01 12.69
C LEU A 78 -2.51 -9.78 12.30
N MET A 79 -1.88 -10.76 11.69
CA MET A 79 -0.50 -10.66 11.19
C MET A 79 -0.39 -9.59 10.09
N ILE A 80 -1.29 -9.61 9.11
CA ILE A 80 -1.33 -8.61 8.03
C ILE A 80 -1.50 -7.21 8.60
N HIS A 81 -2.48 -7.03 9.49
CA HIS A 81 -2.74 -5.75 10.13
C HIS A 81 -1.51 -5.20 10.86
N ARG A 82 -0.83 -6.05 11.64
CA ARG A 82 0.40 -5.68 12.35
C ARG A 82 1.50 -5.27 11.37
N ASN A 83 1.69 -6.05 10.31
CA ASN A 83 2.74 -5.80 9.34
C ASN A 83 2.50 -4.51 8.55
N ILE A 84 1.27 -4.25 8.10
CA ILE A 84 0.91 -3.00 7.44
C ILE A 84 1.21 -1.82 8.38
N LYS A 85 0.71 -1.88 9.62
CA LYS A 85 0.89 -0.80 10.60
C LYS A 85 2.36 -0.50 10.90
N ASN A 86 3.20 -1.54 10.96
CA ASN A 86 4.60 -1.39 11.38
C ASN A 86 5.56 -1.03 10.24
N HIS A 87 5.18 -1.31 8.99
CA HIS A 87 6.12 -1.24 7.88
C HIS A 87 5.69 -0.34 6.73
N LEU A 88 4.41 0.04 6.62
CA LEU A 88 3.96 0.92 5.55
C LEU A 88 3.74 2.35 6.04
N GLU A 89 4.28 3.31 5.32
CA GLU A 89 4.17 4.73 5.62
C GLU A 89 4.09 5.56 4.34
N PRO A 90 3.17 6.53 4.25
CA PRO A 90 2.08 6.82 5.20
C PRO A 90 1.06 5.66 5.34
N PRO A 91 0.15 5.73 6.33
CA PRO A 91 -0.87 4.70 6.53
C PRO A 91 -1.77 4.53 5.30
N ILE A 92 -2.10 3.28 4.98
CA ILE A 92 -2.96 2.94 3.84
C ILE A 92 -4.36 2.54 4.30
N LYS A 93 -5.35 2.71 3.41
CA LYS A 93 -6.70 2.19 3.60
C LYS A 93 -6.80 0.79 2.97
N TYR A 94 -7.36 -0.16 3.72
CA TYR A 94 -7.65 -1.51 3.24
C TYR A 94 -8.86 -2.10 3.98
N GLU A 95 -9.46 -3.12 3.38
CA GLU A 95 -10.56 -3.89 3.95
C GLU A 95 -10.24 -5.37 3.81
N ASN A 96 -10.61 -6.16 4.80
CA ASN A 96 -10.52 -7.62 4.75
C ASN A 96 -11.91 -8.24 4.88
N SER A 97 -12.15 -9.32 4.21
CA SER A 97 -13.35 -10.14 4.32
C SER A 97 -13.01 -11.62 4.19
N GLU A 98 -13.82 -12.44 4.83
CA GLU A 98 -13.74 -13.90 4.76
C GLU A 98 -14.80 -14.41 3.80
N ILE A 99 -14.37 -15.20 2.80
CA ILE A 99 -15.26 -15.87 1.86
C ILE A 99 -15.43 -17.31 2.35
N PRO A 100 -16.63 -17.70 2.83
CA PRO A 100 -16.86 -19.05 3.35
C PRO A 100 -16.87 -20.08 2.24
N ILE A 101 -16.13 -21.17 2.43
CA ILE A 101 -16.09 -22.35 1.56
C ILE A 101 -16.79 -23.48 2.27
N LYS A 102 -17.87 -24.00 1.69
CA LYS A 102 -18.58 -25.16 2.21
C LYS A 102 -17.87 -26.44 1.75
N GLU A 103 -17.28 -27.16 2.68
CA GLU A 103 -16.76 -28.51 2.45
C GLU A 103 -17.84 -29.56 2.71
N LYS A 104 -17.68 -30.76 2.12
CA LYS A 104 -18.68 -31.83 2.21
C LYS A 104 -18.97 -32.29 3.66
N ASP A 105 -18.04 -32.04 4.58
CA ASP A 105 -18.11 -32.52 5.97
C ASP A 105 -18.55 -31.45 6.98
N SER A 106 -19.33 -30.47 6.56
CA SER A 106 -19.94 -29.43 7.44
C SER A 106 -18.97 -28.46 8.13
N LEU A 107 -17.67 -28.59 7.96
CA LEU A 107 -16.69 -27.61 8.43
C LEU A 107 -16.63 -26.44 7.44
N THR A 108 -16.85 -25.25 7.93
CA THR A 108 -16.68 -24.05 7.12
C THR A 108 -15.22 -23.61 7.13
N SER A 109 -14.60 -23.63 5.97
CA SER A 109 -13.27 -23.07 5.74
C SER A 109 -13.39 -21.73 5.02
N TYR A 110 -12.31 -20.95 4.97
CA TYR A 110 -12.35 -19.59 4.47
C TYR A 110 -11.22 -19.31 3.48
N VAL A 111 -11.52 -18.50 2.48
CA VAL A 111 -10.54 -17.74 1.69
C VAL A 111 -10.60 -16.30 2.17
N LEU A 112 -9.46 -15.67 2.35
CA LEU A 112 -9.41 -14.26 2.75
C LEU A 112 -9.28 -13.38 1.51
N LYS A 113 -10.08 -12.32 1.47
CA LYS A 113 -10.03 -11.26 0.47
C LYS A 113 -9.52 -9.98 1.13
N LEU A 114 -8.35 -9.54 0.73
CA LEU A 114 -7.76 -8.29 1.17
C LEU A 114 -7.88 -7.27 0.03
N LYS A 115 -8.73 -6.27 0.21
CA LYS A 115 -8.91 -5.17 -0.73
C LYS A 115 -8.06 -3.98 -0.28
N ILE A 116 -7.13 -3.57 -1.11
CA ILE A 116 -6.27 -2.42 -0.91
C ILE A 116 -6.80 -1.26 -1.76
N PHE A 117 -7.00 -0.10 -1.14
CA PHE A 117 -7.40 1.09 -1.85
C PHE A 117 -6.17 1.84 -2.36
N GLU A 118 -6.33 2.53 -3.46
CA GLU A 118 -5.36 3.51 -3.91
C GLU A 118 -5.10 4.52 -2.80
N ALA A 119 -3.83 4.78 -2.52
CA ALA A 119 -3.45 5.72 -1.48
C ALA A 119 -3.73 7.16 -1.94
N LYS A 120 -4.32 7.92 -1.05
CA LYS A 120 -4.55 9.36 -1.25
C LYS A 120 -3.22 10.13 -1.24
N TYR A 121 -2.34 9.77 -0.31
CA TYR A 121 -1.02 10.37 -0.16
C TYR A 121 0.03 9.36 -0.62
N LYS A 122 0.79 9.73 -1.64
CA LYS A 122 1.84 8.91 -2.26
C LYS A 122 3.19 9.63 -2.22
N PRO A 123 4.29 8.91 -2.26
CA PRO A 123 4.40 7.45 -2.33
C PRO A 123 4.25 6.74 -0.98
N ILE A 124 3.65 5.54 -0.98
CA ILE A 124 3.71 4.62 0.15
C ILE A 124 5.07 3.93 0.15
N SER A 125 5.78 4.07 1.25
CA SER A 125 7.08 3.44 1.47
C SER A 125 6.95 2.19 2.32
N LEU A 126 7.55 1.09 1.89
CA LEU A 126 7.77 -0.10 2.70
C LEU A 126 9.07 0.07 3.47
N ARG A 127 8.99 0.22 4.79
CA ARG A 127 10.16 0.30 5.68
C ARG A 127 10.55 -1.07 6.19
N PHE A 128 11.79 -1.46 5.91
CA PHE A 128 12.32 -2.76 6.33
C PHE A 128 13.83 -2.64 6.62
N HIS A 129 14.25 -3.08 7.81
CA HIS A 129 15.64 -2.99 8.28
C HIS A 129 16.27 -1.59 8.15
N GLY A 130 15.51 -0.53 8.46
CA GLY A 130 16.00 0.86 8.36
C GLY A 130 16.03 1.44 6.95
N MET A 131 15.69 0.67 5.93
CA MET A 131 15.58 1.13 4.54
C MET A 131 14.12 1.35 4.14
N GLY A 132 13.88 2.32 3.27
CA GLY A 132 12.58 2.59 2.66
C GLY A 132 12.58 2.16 1.19
N PHE A 133 11.57 1.41 0.79
CA PHE A 133 11.38 0.95 -0.59
C PHE A 133 10.04 1.42 -1.11
N ILE A 134 10.01 1.93 -2.31
CA ILE A 134 8.79 2.32 -3.00
C ILE A 134 8.54 1.32 -4.11
N PHE A 135 7.41 0.62 -4.04
CA PHE A 135 7.00 -0.36 -5.03
C PHE A 135 5.81 0.15 -5.81
N ILE A 136 5.77 -0.19 -7.10
CA ILE A 136 4.63 0.05 -7.98
C ILE A 136 4.25 -1.22 -8.72
N ARG A 137 3.04 -1.25 -9.24
CA ARG A 137 2.54 -2.39 -10.00
C ARG A 137 2.45 -2.06 -11.48
N HIS A 138 3.21 -2.78 -12.27
CA HIS A 138 3.16 -2.76 -13.74
C HIS A 138 2.45 -4.01 -14.21
N PHE A 139 1.24 -3.86 -14.72
CA PHE A 139 0.45 -4.97 -15.22
C PHE A 139 0.29 -6.09 -14.17
N ARG A 140 1.10 -7.15 -14.21
CA ARG A 140 1.09 -8.27 -13.25
C ARG A 140 2.34 -8.34 -12.37
N GLU A 141 3.26 -7.42 -12.56
CA GLU A 141 4.55 -7.42 -11.88
C GLU A 141 4.65 -6.27 -10.88
N THR A 142 5.25 -6.56 -9.75
CA THR A 142 5.61 -5.57 -8.73
C THR A 142 7.10 -5.31 -8.77
N SER A 143 7.49 -4.08 -9.04
CA SER A 143 8.88 -3.63 -9.12
C SER A 143 9.16 -2.45 -8.20
N ILE A 144 10.44 -2.21 -7.93
CA ILE A 144 10.88 -0.98 -7.27
C ILE A 144 10.67 0.17 -8.24
N ALA A 145 10.05 1.25 -7.75
CA ALA A 145 9.80 2.44 -8.55
C ALA A 145 11.10 3.14 -8.92
N SER A 146 11.22 3.52 -10.18
CA SER A 146 12.27 4.41 -10.68
C SER A 146 12.14 5.83 -10.12
N GLY A 147 13.18 6.65 -10.28
CA GLY A 147 13.13 8.05 -9.85
C GLY A 147 12.04 8.86 -10.55
N GLU A 148 11.74 8.56 -11.82
CA GLU A 148 10.68 9.22 -12.60
C GLU A 148 9.29 8.82 -12.08
N GLU A 149 9.07 7.52 -11.84
CA GLU A 149 7.83 7.02 -11.28
C GLU A 149 7.57 7.55 -9.87
N ILE A 150 8.61 7.68 -9.05
CA ILE A 150 8.48 8.32 -7.72
C ILE A 150 8.04 9.77 -7.88
N ARG A 151 8.63 10.51 -8.84
CA ARG A 151 8.22 11.88 -9.13
C ARG A 151 6.75 11.95 -9.57
N GLU A 152 6.31 11.07 -10.44
CA GLU A 152 4.90 10.98 -10.85
C GLU A 152 3.97 10.66 -9.68
N LEU A 153 4.35 9.72 -8.81
CA LEU A 153 3.57 9.40 -7.61
C LEU A 153 3.40 10.63 -6.71
N VAL A 154 4.45 11.43 -6.53
CA VAL A 154 4.39 12.66 -5.73
C VAL A 154 3.50 13.71 -6.38
N LEU A 155 3.62 13.92 -7.69
CA LEU A 155 2.84 14.92 -8.43
C LEU A 155 1.34 14.56 -8.50
N ASN A 156 1.04 13.27 -8.61
CA ASN A 156 -0.35 12.75 -8.67
C ASN A 156 -0.92 12.45 -7.27
N SER A 157 -0.15 12.66 -6.23
CA SER A 157 -0.65 12.57 -4.87
C SER A 157 -1.57 13.75 -4.59
N GLU A 158 -2.69 13.51 -3.91
CA GLU A 158 -3.46 14.59 -3.28
C GLU A 158 -2.66 15.16 -2.10
N ASN A 159 -1.43 15.54 -2.34
CA ASN A 159 -0.77 16.46 -1.45
C ASN A 159 -1.57 17.74 -1.56
N ILE A 160 -2.20 18.12 -0.49
CA ILE A 160 -2.69 19.49 -0.34
C ILE A 160 -1.49 20.34 -0.69
N SER A 161 -1.51 21.01 -1.84
CA SER A 161 -0.43 21.91 -2.16
C SER A 161 -0.44 22.92 -1.03
N PHE A 162 0.71 23.25 -0.50
CA PHE A 162 0.83 24.30 0.52
C PHE A 162 0.13 25.59 0.05
N ASP A 163 -0.02 25.74 -1.25
CA ASP A 163 -0.71 26.83 -1.92
C ASP A 163 -2.24 26.77 -1.79
N GLU A 164 -2.85 25.58 -1.65
CA GLU A 164 -4.30 25.47 -1.46
C GLU A 164 -4.76 25.72 0.00
N GLU A 165 -3.93 25.41 0.98
CA GLU A 165 -4.19 25.79 2.38
C GLU A 165 -4.03 27.28 2.62
N VAL A 166 -3.14 27.94 1.88
CA VAL A 166 -2.88 29.38 2.01
C VAL A 166 -3.92 30.22 1.27
N THR A 167 -4.61 29.68 0.26
CA THR A 167 -5.63 30.44 -0.51
C THR A 167 -6.99 30.48 0.16
N SER A 168 -7.24 29.71 1.22
CA SER A 168 -8.51 29.75 1.95
C SER A 168 -8.55 30.73 3.13
N GLU A 169 -7.41 31.25 3.57
CA GLU A 169 -7.32 32.34 4.52
C GLU A 169 -6.83 33.60 3.81
N ASP A 170 -7.58 34.69 3.92
CA ASP A 170 -7.19 36.01 3.41
C ASP A 170 -5.75 36.33 3.86
N PHE A 171 -4.84 36.25 2.91
CA PHE A 171 -3.43 36.56 3.12
C PHE A 171 -3.35 38.05 3.53
N ASN A 172 -3.26 38.29 4.82
CA ASN A 172 -3.26 39.66 5.35
C ASN A 172 -1.89 40.25 5.06
N GLU A 173 -1.83 41.26 4.20
CA GLU A 173 -0.63 42.05 3.87
C GLU A 173 0.15 42.46 5.12
N LYS A 174 -0.54 42.72 6.25
CA LYS A 174 0.09 43.03 7.55
C LYS A 174 0.87 41.87 8.17
N GLU A 175 0.49 40.63 7.92
CA GLU A 175 1.23 39.46 8.43
C GLU A 175 2.45 39.17 7.58
N PHE A 176 2.35 39.35 6.26
CA PHE A 176 3.48 39.27 5.37
C PHE A 176 4.55 40.35 5.70
N SER A 177 4.13 41.55 5.95
CA SER A 177 5.03 42.63 6.39
C SER A 177 5.77 42.29 7.69
N LYS A 178 5.09 41.68 8.67
CA LYS A 178 5.72 41.25 9.93
C LYS A 178 6.70 40.09 9.71
N LEU A 179 6.39 39.14 8.80
CA LEU A 179 7.27 38.04 8.45
C LEU A 179 8.52 38.58 7.74
N PHE A 180 8.36 39.53 6.86
CA PHE A 180 9.45 40.20 6.14
C PHE A 180 10.36 40.98 7.08
N ASP A 181 9.78 41.77 8.01
CA ASP A 181 10.49 42.48 9.05
C ASP A 181 11.28 41.55 10.00
N TYR A 182 10.69 40.39 10.31
CA TYR A 182 11.36 39.32 11.07
C TYR A 182 12.55 38.73 10.31
N TYR A 183 12.37 38.47 9.01
CA TYR A 183 13.41 37.94 8.15
C TYR A 183 14.58 38.89 7.94
N GLU A 184 14.31 40.18 7.75
CA GLU A 184 15.33 41.26 7.71
C GLU A 184 16.08 41.37 9.04
N LYS A 185 15.37 41.23 10.14
CA LYS A 185 15.93 41.36 11.50
C LYS A 185 16.83 40.19 11.88
N VAL A 186 16.52 38.96 11.39
CA VAL A 186 17.26 37.73 11.69
C VAL A 186 18.46 37.54 10.73
N ASN A 187 18.33 37.91 9.46
CA ASN A 187 19.34 37.62 8.44
C ASN A 187 20.20 38.86 8.02
N GLY A 188 19.97 40.02 8.62
CA GLY A 188 20.74 41.24 8.31
C GLY A 188 20.59 41.65 6.84
N LYS A 189 20.65 42.94 6.58
CA LYS A 189 20.37 43.67 5.32
C LYS A 189 21.10 43.23 4.03
N ASN A 190 21.56 42.03 3.88
CA ASN A 190 22.46 41.65 2.76
C ASN A 190 21.86 40.77 1.67
N LEU A 191 20.57 40.56 1.61
CA LEU A 191 19.97 39.65 0.60
C LEU A 191 19.22 40.31 -0.57
N LEU A 192 19.02 41.65 -0.55
CA LEU A 192 18.27 42.36 -1.59
C LEU A 192 19.11 43.36 -2.42
N LEU A 193 20.43 43.32 -2.38
CA LEU A 193 21.28 44.20 -3.18
C LEU A 193 22.26 43.42 -4.09
N LYS A 194 21.80 42.40 -4.78
CA LYS A 194 22.48 41.83 -5.95
C LYS A 194 21.44 41.45 -7.01
N SER A 195 20.90 42.44 -7.67
CA SER A 195 20.33 42.34 -9.02
C SER A 195 21.32 42.97 -9.98
#